data_d7bc72700970c9d0340087c669f456db
#
_entry.id   d7bc72700970c9d0340087c669f456db
#
_cell.length_a   1.000
_cell.length_b   1.000
_cell.length_c   1.000
_cell.angle_alpha   90.00
_cell.angle_beta   90.00
_cell.angle_gamma   90.00
#
_symmetry.space_group_name_H-M   'P 1'
#
loop_
_entity.id
_entity.type
_entity.pdbx_description
1 polymer ?
#
loop_
_entity_poly.entity_id
_entity_poly.type
_entity_poly.pdbx_seq_one_letter_code
_entity_poly.pdbx_strand_id
1 'polypeptide(L)'
;MRLTAPTDCRGTWKSGGDVNMPCSQEGQDNYDVIEWLAEQPWCNGKVTMCGNSYLAMTQWFTGAEDPPHLACLAPWEGISDLYNDMVRRGGIPNPGFADGMFRGDIATLTGSRADDITSIIYENPTWNAYWQDHRAKFENIRCPMYIVSSWTNLLHVSGTFRGWEKSVNSERWLRIHGSHEWPGSYPQT
;
A
#
# COMPACT_ATOMS: atom_id res chain seq x y z
N MET A 1 12.34 -22.58 -7.26
CA MET A 1 11.00 -22.72 -6.66
C MET A 1 10.56 -21.35 -6.20
N ARG A 2 9.31 -20.95 -6.44
CA ARG A 2 8.75 -19.69 -5.91
C ARG A 2 7.82 -20.05 -4.76
N LEU A 3 7.97 -19.37 -3.63
CA LEU A 3 7.11 -19.54 -2.47
C LEU A 3 6.34 -18.24 -2.25
N THR A 4 5.08 -18.34 -1.86
CA THR A 4 4.24 -17.22 -1.45
C THR A 4 4.10 -17.27 0.06
N ALA A 5 4.38 -16.17 0.73
CA ALA A 5 4.25 -16.02 2.18
C ALA A 5 3.20 -14.95 2.49
N PRO A 6 1.90 -15.32 2.58
CA PRO A 6 0.88 -14.39 3.05
C PRO A 6 1.10 -14.11 4.53
N THR A 7 0.97 -12.85 4.92
CA THR A 7 1.09 -12.40 6.31
C THR A 7 -0.14 -11.60 6.71
N ASP A 8 -0.58 -11.77 7.95
CA ASP A 8 -1.64 -10.95 8.52
C ASP A 8 -1.05 -9.61 8.95
N CYS A 9 -1.62 -8.51 8.49
CA CYS A 9 -1.21 -7.18 8.91
C CYS A 9 -1.45 -6.99 10.41
N ARG A 10 -0.76 -6.02 11.00
CA ARG A 10 -0.94 -5.60 12.41
C ARG A 10 -2.42 -5.43 12.72
N GLY A 11 -2.87 -5.99 13.85
CA GLY A 11 -4.25 -5.91 14.32
C GLY A 11 -5.25 -6.77 13.55
N THR A 12 -4.81 -7.59 12.58
CA THR A 12 -5.72 -8.48 11.84
C THR A 12 -5.52 -9.94 12.23
N TRP A 13 -6.60 -10.72 12.22
CA TRP A 13 -6.62 -12.16 12.52
C TRP A 13 -5.85 -12.54 13.80
N LYS A 14 -4.65 -13.14 13.64
CA LYS A 14 -3.80 -13.57 14.76
C LYS A 14 -2.67 -12.60 15.07
N SER A 15 -2.48 -11.56 14.27
CA SER A 15 -1.48 -10.54 14.54
C SER A 15 -1.94 -9.61 15.65
N GLY A 16 -1.02 -9.25 16.54
CA GLY A 16 -1.29 -8.31 17.63
C GLY A 16 -1.34 -6.85 17.17
N GLY A 17 -1.77 -5.97 18.08
CA GLY A 17 -1.86 -4.53 17.84
C GLY A 17 -3.22 -4.09 17.30
N ASP A 18 -3.30 -2.85 16.86
CA ASP A 18 -4.49 -2.23 16.29
C ASP A 18 -4.34 -2.05 14.78
N VAL A 19 -5.46 -2.06 14.06
CA VAL A 19 -5.49 -1.83 12.61
C VAL A 19 -5.38 -0.34 12.34
N ASN A 20 -4.31 0.05 11.69
CA ASN A 20 -4.12 1.42 11.20
C ASN A 20 -4.33 1.48 9.70
N MET A 21 -4.62 2.69 9.19
CA MET A 21 -4.54 2.95 7.75
C MET A 21 -3.08 2.81 7.29
N PRO A 22 -2.83 2.53 5.99
CA PRO A 22 -1.47 2.41 5.49
C PRO A 22 -0.61 3.61 5.87
N CYS A 23 0.48 3.35 6.59
CA CYS A 23 1.37 4.35 7.16
C CYS A 23 2.80 3.79 7.28
N SER A 24 3.73 4.58 7.83
CA SER A 24 5.12 4.15 8.02
C SER A 24 5.25 2.91 8.90
N GLN A 25 4.37 2.72 9.89
CA GLN A 25 4.40 1.54 10.76
C GLN A 25 4.20 0.24 9.97
N GLU A 26 3.31 0.23 8.99
CA GLU A 26 3.12 -0.96 8.14
C GLU A 26 4.36 -1.24 7.27
N GLY A 27 5.03 -0.18 6.82
CA GLY A 27 6.32 -0.31 6.14
C GLY A 27 7.37 -1.00 7.01
N GLN A 28 7.47 -0.61 8.28
CA GLN A 28 8.37 -1.19 9.28
C GLN A 28 8.02 -2.65 9.60
N ASP A 29 6.73 -2.95 9.78
CA ASP A 29 6.27 -4.32 10.02
C ASP A 29 6.64 -5.25 8.85
N ASN A 30 6.45 -4.77 7.63
CA ASN A 30 6.82 -5.52 6.43
C ASN A 30 8.36 -5.62 6.24
N TYR A 31 9.11 -4.61 6.66
CA TYR A 31 10.58 -4.71 6.72
C TYR A 31 11.00 -5.90 7.56
N ASP A 32 10.49 -6.01 8.78
CA ASP A 32 10.82 -7.13 9.68
C ASP A 32 10.42 -8.49 9.08
N VAL A 33 9.26 -8.56 8.43
CA VAL A 33 8.82 -9.78 7.73
C VAL A 33 9.75 -10.15 6.57
N ILE A 34 10.19 -9.17 5.77
CA ILE A 34 11.10 -9.41 4.64
C ILE A 34 12.44 -9.95 5.13
N GLU A 35 13.02 -9.31 6.15
CA GLU A 35 14.30 -9.73 6.70
C GLU A 35 14.20 -11.12 7.35
N TRP A 36 13.12 -11.38 8.10
CA TRP A 36 12.87 -12.72 8.63
C TRP A 36 12.73 -13.78 7.54
N LEU A 37 12.00 -13.49 6.45
CA LEU A 37 11.85 -14.41 5.32
C LEU A 37 13.19 -14.70 4.64
N ALA A 38 14.04 -13.71 4.50
CA ALA A 38 15.34 -13.82 3.85
C ALA A 38 16.29 -14.76 4.61
N GLU A 39 16.18 -14.84 5.92
CA GLU A 39 16.97 -15.70 6.79
C GLU A 39 16.53 -17.18 6.77
N GLN A 40 15.37 -17.49 6.19
CA GLN A 40 14.86 -18.84 6.22
C GLN A 40 15.67 -19.77 5.31
N PRO A 41 15.96 -21.04 5.72
CA PRO A 41 16.82 -21.96 4.98
C PRO A 41 16.29 -22.35 3.58
N TRP A 42 15.02 -22.10 3.32
CA TRP A 42 14.37 -22.30 2.03
C TRP A 42 14.34 -21.04 1.15
N CYS A 43 14.74 -19.89 1.67
CA CYS A 43 14.82 -18.62 0.94
C CYS A 43 16.21 -18.45 0.32
N ASN A 44 16.27 -17.84 -0.84
CA ASN A 44 17.54 -17.52 -1.50
C ASN A 44 18.06 -16.10 -1.15
N GLY A 45 17.51 -15.48 -0.09
CA GLY A 45 17.85 -14.12 0.33
C GLY A 45 17.24 -13.01 -0.53
N LYS A 46 16.26 -13.33 -1.39
CA LYS A 46 15.56 -12.33 -2.23
C LYS A 46 14.06 -12.42 -2.03
N VAL A 47 13.49 -11.37 -1.47
CA VAL A 47 12.05 -11.24 -1.25
C VAL A 47 11.49 -10.20 -2.23
N THR A 48 10.31 -10.44 -2.74
CA THR A 48 9.61 -9.52 -3.65
C THR A 48 8.19 -9.32 -3.18
N MET A 49 7.63 -8.15 -3.42
CA MET A 49 6.22 -7.90 -3.16
C MET A 49 5.47 -7.65 -4.46
N CYS A 50 4.25 -8.15 -4.54
CA CYS A 50 3.32 -7.86 -5.62
C CYS A 50 1.90 -7.84 -5.10
N GLY A 51 1.04 -7.07 -5.72
CA GLY A 51 -0.37 -7.03 -5.36
C GLY A 51 -1.07 -5.79 -5.85
N ASN A 52 -2.39 -5.84 -5.75
CA ASN A 52 -3.31 -4.82 -6.22
C ASN A 52 -3.95 -4.09 -5.03
N SER A 53 -4.34 -2.84 -5.21
CA SER A 53 -5.09 -2.03 -4.25
C SER A 53 -4.34 -1.88 -2.91
N TYR A 54 -4.88 -2.34 -1.80
CA TYR A 54 -4.23 -2.30 -0.49
C TYR A 54 -2.83 -2.96 -0.54
N LEU A 55 -2.72 -4.10 -1.20
CA LEU A 55 -1.45 -4.81 -1.36
C LEU A 55 -0.44 -4.05 -2.24
N ALA A 56 -0.87 -3.09 -3.05
CA ALA A 56 0.02 -2.16 -3.75
C ALA A 56 0.40 -0.98 -2.85
N MET A 57 -0.54 -0.49 -2.04
CA MET A 57 -0.30 0.62 -1.10
C MET A 57 0.81 0.27 -0.11
N THR A 58 0.74 -0.91 0.50
CA THR A 58 1.74 -1.37 1.47
C THR A 58 3.14 -1.46 0.88
N GLN A 59 3.27 -1.78 -0.41
CA GLN A 59 4.55 -1.84 -1.10
C GLN A 59 5.28 -0.50 -1.13
N TRP A 60 4.54 0.62 -1.28
CA TRP A 60 5.15 1.95 -1.26
C TRP A 60 5.78 2.27 0.10
N PHE A 61 5.08 1.96 1.18
CA PHE A 61 5.59 2.16 2.53
C PHE A 61 6.76 1.22 2.85
N THR A 62 6.63 -0.05 2.49
CA THR A 62 7.70 -1.04 2.67
C THR A 62 8.96 -0.68 1.89
N GLY A 63 8.81 -0.29 0.62
CA GLY A 63 9.95 0.12 -0.19
C GLY A 63 10.67 1.37 0.33
N ALA A 64 9.93 2.25 1.01
CA ALA A 64 10.49 3.46 1.63
C ALA A 64 11.35 3.18 2.86
N GLU A 65 11.18 2.05 3.53
CA GLU A 65 12.04 1.56 4.62
C GLU A 65 13.32 0.87 4.11
N ASP A 66 13.43 0.64 2.79
CA ASP A 66 14.59 0.11 2.08
C ASP A 66 15.15 -1.21 2.67
N PRO A 67 14.34 -2.28 2.83
CA PRO A 67 14.84 -3.54 3.38
C PRO A 67 15.97 -4.13 2.51
N PRO A 68 17.11 -4.54 3.08
CA PRO A 68 18.26 -5.06 2.33
C PRO A 68 17.96 -6.26 1.43
N HIS A 69 16.98 -7.09 1.80
CA HIS A 69 16.60 -8.26 1.03
C HIS A 69 15.37 -8.06 0.13
N LEU A 70 14.85 -6.82 0.04
CA LEU A 70 13.78 -6.48 -0.89
C LEU A 70 14.34 -6.34 -2.31
N ALA A 71 14.10 -7.33 -3.14
CA ALA A 71 14.67 -7.41 -4.49
C ALA A 71 13.90 -6.59 -5.54
N CYS A 72 12.58 -6.49 -5.44
CA CYS A 72 11.75 -5.64 -6.29
C CYS A 72 10.31 -5.51 -5.77
N LEU A 73 9.61 -4.51 -6.29
CA LEU A 73 8.19 -4.26 -6.04
C LEU A 73 7.39 -4.34 -7.35
N ALA A 74 6.16 -4.85 -7.25
CA ALA A 74 5.20 -4.83 -8.36
C ALA A 74 3.83 -4.32 -7.87
N PRO A 75 3.71 -3.01 -7.59
CA PRO A 75 2.46 -2.40 -7.14
C PRO A 75 1.51 -2.21 -8.31
N TRP A 76 0.29 -2.74 -8.17
CA TRP A 76 -0.78 -2.63 -9.14
C TRP A 76 -1.90 -1.80 -8.57
N GLU A 77 -2.13 -0.62 -9.13
CA GLU A 77 -3.28 0.23 -8.80
C GLU A 77 -3.43 0.52 -7.29
N GLY A 78 -2.46 1.20 -6.70
CA GLY A 78 -2.48 1.59 -5.29
C GLY A 78 -2.46 3.10 -5.10
N ILE A 79 -3.26 3.61 -4.17
CA ILE A 79 -3.08 4.99 -3.70
C ILE A 79 -1.73 5.11 -2.97
N SER A 80 -1.21 6.31 -2.89
CA SER A 80 0.12 6.56 -2.34
C SER A 80 0.15 7.75 -1.36
N ASP A 81 -0.94 8.49 -1.30
CA ASP A 81 -1.14 9.64 -0.45
C ASP A 81 -2.61 9.63 -0.01
N LEU A 82 -2.84 9.15 1.20
CA LEU A 82 -4.20 8.96 1.72
C LEU A 82 -5.03 10.23 1.68
N TYR A 83 -4.42 11.37 2.05
CA TYR A 83 -5.09 12.65 2.07
C TYR A 83 -5.56 13.09 0.68
N ASN A 84 -4.63 13.15 -0.27
CA ASN A 84 -4.91 13.66 -1.61
C ASN A 84 -5.60 12.64 -2.53
N ASP A 85 -5.36 11.34 -2.33
CA ASP A 85 -5.90 10.30 -3.21
C ASP A 85 -7.29 9.80 -2.79
N MET A 86 -7.60 9.85 -1.49
CA MET A 86 -8.82 9.23 -0.98
C MET A 86 -9.70 10.18 -0.16
N VAL A 87 -9.19 10.67 0.96
CA VAL A 87 -10.05 11.25 2.00
C VAL A 87 -10.35 12.74 1.83
N ARG A 88 -9.47 13.49 1.12
CA ARG A 88 -9.62 14.94 0.89
C ARG A 88 -9.16 15.38 -0.49
N ARG A 89 -9.64 14.73 -1.51
CA ARG A 89 -9.35 15.12 -2.91
C ARG A 89 -9.75 16.57 -3.14
N GLY A 90 -8.76 17.40 -3.52
CA GLY A 90 -8.98 18.83 -3.70
C GLY A 90 -9.41 19.58 -2.42
N GLY A 91 -9.12 19.04 -1.23
CA GLY A 91 -9.50 19.61 0.05
C GLY A 91 -10.91 19.28 0.53
N ILE A 92 -11.72 18.59 -0.29
CA ILE A 92 -13.10 18.22 0.03
C ILE A 92 -13.11 16.92 0.85
N PRO A 93 -13.71 16.88 2.06
CA PRO A 93 -13.78 15.67 2.85
C PRO A 93 -14.65 14.61 2.16
N ASN A 94 -14.11 13.40 2.04
CA ASN A 94 -14.80 12.26 1.47
C ASN A 94 -14.62 11.02 2.37
N PRO A 95 -15.35 10.91 3.48
CA PRO A 95 -15.21 9.80 4.41
C PRO A 95 -15.83 8.50 3.90
N GLY A 96 -16.83 8.55 3.02
CA GLY A 96 -17.73 7.43 2.73
C GLY A 96 -17.05 6.11 2.36
N PHE A 97 -16.14 6.11 1.39
CA PHE A 97 -15.45 4.88 0.98
C PHE A 97 -14.50 4.39 2.07
N ALA A 98 -13.71 5.28 2.66
CA ALA A 98 -12.76 4.92 3.69
C ALA A 98 -13.46 4.39 4.95
N ASP A 99 -14.55 5.03 5.37
CA ASP A 99 -15.34 4.59 6.52
C ASP A 99 -15.98 3.21 6.28
N GLY A 100 -16.56 2.98 5.11
CA GLY A 100 -17.12 1.69 4.74
C GLY A 100 -16.08 0.57 4.77
N MET A 101 -14.92 0.79 4.18
CA MET A 101 -13.84 -0.21 4.12
C MET A 101 -13.23 -0.49 5.49
N PHE A 102 -12.86 0.53 6.26
CA PHE A 102 -12.16 0.33 7.53
C PHE A 102 -13.08 -0.04 8.67
N ARG A 103 -14.23 0.61 8.79
CA ARG A 103 -15.17 0.34 9.87
C ARG A 103 -16.06 -0.87 9.58
N GLY A 104 -16.53 -0.98 8.33
CA GLY A 104 -17.40 -2.08 7.91
C GLY A 104 -16.64 -3.39 7.72
N ASP A 105 -15.66 -3.39 6.82
CA ASP A 105 -15.00 -4.64 6.41
C ASP A 105 -13.89 -5.06 7.38
N ILE A 106 -12.91 -4.20 7.63
CA ILE A 106 -11.71 -4.60 8.39
C ILE A 106 -12.05 -4.81 9.86
N ALA A 107 -12.65 -3.83 10.54
CA ALA A 107 -12.94 -3.95 11.96
C ALA A 107 -13.95 -5.07 12.27
N THR A 108 -14.94 -5.27 11.40
CA THR A 108 -15.94 -6.34 11.57
C THR A 108 -15.33 -7.71 11.36
N LEU A 109 -14.46 -7.88 10.37
CA LEU A 109 -13.83 -9.16 10.04
C LEU A 109 -12.76 -9.57 11.07
N THR A 110 -12.05 -8.62 11.63
CA THR A 110 -10.91 -8.91 12.51
C THR A 110 -11.26 -8.88 13.99
N GLY A 111 -12.34 -8.21 14.38
CA GLY A 111 -12.72 -7.97 15.78
C GLY A 111 -11.73 -7.08 16.53
N SER A 112 -10.82 -6.43 15.82
CA SER A 112 -9.77 -5.57 16.38
C SER A 112 -10.20 -4.10 16.38
N ARG A 113 -9.46 -3.25 17.09
CA ARG A 113 -9.60 -1.82 16.96
C ARG A 113 -9.09 -1.38 15.59
N ALA A 114 -9.85 -0.48 14.95
CA ALA A 114 -9.44 0.18 13.72
C ALA A 114 -9.57 1.69 13.88
N ASP A 115 -8.82 2.45 13.09
CA ASP A 115 -8.92 3.89 13.05
C ASP A 115 -10.35 4.36 12.76
N ASP A 116 -10.85 5.32 13.54
CA ASP A 116 -12.09 6.04 13.21
C ASP A 116 -11.79 7.09 12.15
N ILE A 117 -11.73 6.64 10.90
CA ILE A 117 -11.31 7.50 9.79
C ILE A 117 -12.23 8.70 9.60
N THR A 118 -13.51 8.60 9.91
CA THR A 118 -14.44 9.72 9.81
C THR A 118 -14.05 10.83 10.80
N SER A 119 -13.86 10.49 12.06
CA SER A 119 -13.41 11.47 13.08
C SER A 119 -12.05 12.06 12.70
N ILE A 120 -11.10 11.23 12.29
CA ILE A 120 -9.76 11.67 11.88
C ILE A 120 -9.79 12.67 10.73
N ILE A 121 -10.64 12.48 9.71
CA ILE A 121 -10.79 13.39 8.58
C ILE A 121 -11.28 14.78 9.02
N TYR A 122 -12.20 14.83 9.97
CA TYR A 122 -12.76 16.10 10.45
C TYR A 122 -11.87 16.78 11.50
N GLU A 123 -11.18 16.03 12.32
CA GLU A 123 -10.20 16.54 13.29
C GLU A 123 -8.92 17.06 12.62
N ASN A 124 -8.58 16.48 11.46
CA ASN A 124 -7.40 16.85 10.67
C ASN A 124 -7.79 17.43 9.29
N PRO A 125 -8.43 18.61 9.26
CA PRO A 125 -8.97 19.17 8.01
C PRO A 125 -7.93 19.65 7.02
N THR A 126 -6.71 19.90 7.47
CA THR A 126 -5.60 20.37 6.64
C THR A 126 -4.42 19.40 6.72
N TRP A 127 -3.51 19.53 5.76
CA TRP A 127 -2.25 18.75 5.76
C TRP A 127 -1.46 18.99 7.05
N ASN A 128 -1.07 17.90 7.72
CA ASN A 128 -0.32 17.92 8.98
C ASN A 128 0.58 16.67 9.10
N ALA A 129 1.21 16.48 10.27
CA ALA A 129 2.10 15.35 10.52
C ALA A 129 1.41 13.98 10.41
N TYR A 130 0.13 13.89 10.78
CA TYR A 130 -0.65 12.66 10.61
C TYR A 130 -0.73 12.26 9.13
N TRP A 131 -1.19 13.18 8.27
CA TRP A 131 -1.29 12.90 6.82
C TRP A 131 0.06 12.70 6.16
N GLN A 132 1.11 13.33 6.69
CA GLN A 132 2.47 13.12 6.20
C GLN A 132 2.94 11.69 6.43
N ASP A 133 2.56 11.06 7.54
CA ASP A 133 2.87 9.65 7.82
C ASP A 133 2.09 8.69 6.91
N HIS A 134 0.91 9.11 6.45
CA HIS A 134 0.05 8.35 5.51
C HIS A 134 0.33 8.67 4.04
N ARG A 135 1.49 9.21 3.73
CA ARG A 135 2.00 9.43 2.38
C ARG A 135 3.32 8.71 2.18
N ALA A 136 3.40 7.92 1.10
CA ALA A 136 4.61 7.19 0.75
C ALA A 136 5.80 8.12 0.45
N LYS A 137 6.98 7.77 0.97
CA LYS A 137 8.25 8.48 0.76
C LYS A 137 9.00 7.88 -0.43
N PHE A 138 8.53 8.15 -1.64
CA PHE A 138 9.06 7.57 -2.88
C PHE A 138 10.54 7.81 -3.10
N GLU A 139 11.05 8.93 -2.58
CA GLU A 139 12.45 9.29 -2.63
C GLU A 139 13.39 8.32 -1.91
N ASN A 140 12.85 7.48 -1.04
CA ASN A 140 13.61 6.46 -0.31
C ASN A 140 13.60 5.10 -1.02
N ILE A 141 12.70 4.84 -1.95
CA ILE A 141 12.59 3.54 -2.62
C ILE A 141 13.77 3.33 -3.57
N ARG A 142 14.57 2.30 -3.32
CA ARG A 142 15.80 1.99 -4.08
C ARG A 142 15.65 0.78 -4.99
N CYS A 143 14.81 -0.18 -4.63
CA CYS A 143 14.64 -1.40 -5.41
C CYS A 143 13.93 -1.15 -6.75
N PRO A 144 14.14 -2.01 -7.76
CA PRO A 144 13.41 -1.98 -9.03
C PRO A 144 11.90 -2.10 -8.85
N MET A 145 11.12 -1.43 -9.71
CA MET A 145 9.66 -1.44 -9.63
C MET A 145 8.99 -1.70 -10.97
N TYR A 146 7.99 -2.59 -10.98
CA TYR A 146 7.06 -2.78 -12.09
C TYR A 146 5.67 -2.27 -11.69
N ILE A 147 5.38 -1.04 -12.07
CA ILE A 147 4.17 -0.31 -11.67
C ILE A 147 3.07 -0.54 -12.70
N VAL A 148 1.88 -0.91 -12.25
CA VAL A 148 0.72 -1.10 -13.14
C VAL A 148 -0.39 -0.14 -12.74
N SER A 149 -0.96 0.56 -13.72
CA SER A 149 -2.06 1.51 -13.55
C SER A 149 -3.19 1.24 -14.54
N SER A 150 -4.41 1.54 -14.14
CA SER A 150 -5.57 1.62 -15.02
C SER A 150 -5.90 3.08 -15.35
N TRP A 151 -6.37 3.35 -16.58
CA TRP A 151 -6.94 4.65 -16.92
C TRP A 151 -8.31 4.90 -16.29
N THR A 152 -9.03 3.85 -15.95
CA THR A 152 -10.45 3.92 -15.55
C THR A 152 -10.70 3.72 -14.08
N ASN A 153 -9.68 3.40 -13.29
CA ASN A 153 -9.82 3.23 -11.85
C ASN A 153 -9.75 4.57 -11.13
N LEU A 154 -10.91 5.13 -10.81
CA LEU A 154 -11.05 6.44 -10.16
C LEU A 154 -10.37 6.51 -8.78
N LEU A 155 -10.20 5.38 -8.10
CA LEU A 155 -9.60 5.35 -6.77
C LEU A 155 -8.07 5.39 -6.83
N HIS A 156 -7.46 4.59 -7.70
CA HIS A 156 -6.02 4.31 -7.65
C HIS A 156 -5.19 5.07 -8.69
N VAL A 157 -5.80 5.58 -9.76
CA VAL A 157 -5.05 6.16 -10.88
C VAL A 157 -4.10 7.27 -10.44
N SER A 158 -4.56 8.23 -9.66
CA SER A 158 -3.74 9.38 -9.23
C SER A 158 -2.56 8.97 -8.35
N GLY A 159 -2.79 8.07 -7.40
CA GLY A 159 -1.76 7.57 -6.49
C GLY A 159 -0.71 6.73 -7.20
N THR A 160 -1.14 5.88 -8.13
CA THR A 160 -0.21 5.06 -8.93
C THR A 160 0.68 5.91 -9.83
N PHE A 161 0.10 6.91 -10.51
CA PHE A 161 0.88 7.86 -11.33
C PHE A 161 1.82 8.71 -10.49
N ARG A 162 1.39 9.15 -9.29
CA ARG A 162 2.29 9.84 -8.35
C ARG A 162 3.46 8.95 -7.96
N GLY A 163 3.22 7.66 -7.70
CA GLY A 163 4.27 6.70 -7.44
C GLY A 163 5.28 6.62 -8.58
N TRP A 164 4.82 6.56 -9.82
CA TRP A 164 5.68 6.61 -11.00
C TRP A 164 6.48 7.91 -11.09
N GLU A 165 5.83 9.06 -10.97
CA GLU A 165 6.45 10.38 -11.15
C GLU A 165 7.47 10.71 -10.05
N LYS A 166 7.16 10.35 -8.80
CA LYS A 166 7.95 10.73 -7.62
C LYS A 166 9.07 9.74 -7.29
N SER A 167 9.02 8.53 -7.83
CA SER A 167 10.10 7.56 -7.62
C SER A 167 11.38 8.03 -8.28
N VAL A 168 12.47 7.99 -7.54
CA VAL A 168 13.80 8.43 -8.01
C VAL A 168 14.61 7.32 -8.66
N ASN A 169 14.23 6.05 -8.45
CA ASN A 169 14.92 4.91 -9.04
C ASN A 169 14.71 4.89 -10.56
N SER A 170 15.80 4.73 -11.32
CA SER A 170 15.77 4.61 -12.78
C SER A 170 15.27 3.24 -13.26
N GLU A 171 15.44 2.20 -12.46
CA GLU A 171 14.95 0.84 -12.76
C GLU A 171 13.46 0.72 -12.41
N ARG A 172 12.63 1.43 -13.16
CA ARG A 172 11.18 1.36 -13.03
C ARG A 172 10.48 1.28 -14.36
N TRP A 173 9.42 0.53 -14.42
CA TRP A 173 8.59 0.33 -15.62
C TRP A 173 7.14 0.65 -15.26
N LEU A 174 6.44 1.30 -16.19
CA LEU A 174 5.01 1.61 -16.07
C LEU A 174 4.24 0.88 -17.15
N ARG A 175 3.28 0.08 -16.75
CA ARG A 175 2.23 -0.48 -17.60
C ARG A 175 0.91 0.23 -17.33
N ILE A 176 0.23 0.63 -18.39
CA ILE A 176 -1.11 1.22 -18.28
C ILE A 176 -2.09 0.38 -19.11
N HIS A 177 -3.26 0.08 -18.55
CA HIS A 177 -4.32 -0.63 -19.23
C HIS A 177 -5.65 0.14 -19.19
N GLY A 178 -6.54 -0.18 -20.13
CA GLY A 178 -7.83 0.50 -20.29
C GLY A 178 -8.99 -0.14 -19.53
N SER A 179 -8.76 -1.28 -18.87
CA SER A 179 -9.80 -1.98 -18.12
C SER A 179 -9.85 -1.47 -16.68
N HIS A 180 -11.00 -1.63 -16.02
CA HIS A 180 -11.08 -1.47 -14.58
C HIS A 180 -10.24 -2.55 -13.89
N GLU A 181 -9.85 -2.30 -12.64
CA GLU A 181 -8.92 -3.01 -11.79
C GLU A 181 -8.79 -4.53 -12.03
N TRP A 182 -9.86 -5.27 -11.87
CA TRP A 182 -9.82 -6.73 -11.86
C TRP A 182 -9.70 -7.42 -13.24
N PRO A 183 -10.39 -6.96 -14.31
CA PRO A 183 -10.30 -7.63 -15.61
C PRO A 183 -8.92 -7.62 -16.25
N GLY A 184 -8.08 -6.65 -15.90
CA GLY A 184 -6.72 -6.54 -16.43
C GLY A 184 -5.67 -7.35 -15.68
N SER A 185 -6.00 -7.85 -14.48
CA SER A 185 -5.08 -8.51 -13.58
C SER A 185 -5.02 -10.03 -13.77
N TYR A 186 -6.04 -10.61 -14.38
CA TYR A 186 -6.11 -12.05 -14.62
C TYR A 186 -5.94 -12.37 -16.11
N PRO A 187 -5.15 -13.42 -16.46
CA PRO A 187 -5.15 -13.89 -17.83
C PRO A 187 -6.57 -14.34 -18.19
N GLN A 188 -7.10 -13.79 -19.27
CA GLN A 188 -8.34 -14.30 -19.84
C GLN A 188 -8.04 -15.70 -20.34
N THR A 189 -8.54 -16.71 -19.63
CA THR A 189 -8.54 -18.12 -20.07
C THR A 189 -9.52 -18.32 -21.22
#